data_13c99ddfc709648886c07275e7628d64
#
_entry.id   13c99ddfc709648886c07275e7628d64
#
_cell.length_a   1.000
_cell.length_b   1.000
_cell.length_c   1.000
_cell.angle_alpha   90.00
_cell.angle_beta   90.00
_cell.angle_gamma   90.00
#
_symmetry.space_group_name_H-M   'P 1'
#
loop_
_entity.id
_entity.type
_entity.pdbx_description
1 polymer ?
#
loop_
_entity_poly.entity_id
_entity_poly.type
_entity_poly.pdbx_seq_one_letter_code
_entity_poly.pdbx_strand_id
1 'polypeptide(L)'
;MPGSPSARSVTPASPAASSALPVSPVGRPSSLTEPEATVSGSSSPADSSTSPSSSPLQAAPSTSVVPVSRPHTRSRSGIFKPKERKDGTVAWLAACLAAAVADPSSEPRSYQAALRIPHWREAMEQEFHALLRNKTWTLVPPPPRVNVIDSKWVFKVKKHSDGSIERYKARLVARGFRQRHGLDYEDTFSPVVKPTTIRLLLSIVVSRGWSLRQLDVQNTFLHGFLEEEVYMKQPPGFSNPDRPDYICRLSKALYGLKQAPRAWHARLASALRAHGFVPSTADTSLFLLQKPEVTMYLLVYVDDIILVSSSQYAADALVCSLGADFAVKDLGKLHYFLGVEVTSRATGLVLTQKKYSLELLQRAGMLKCKPTTTPMSSTDKITAVDGELLSPADATEYRSIVGGLQYLTITRPDISYAVNRVCQYLQAPRDTHWAAIKRILRYVQFTLTFGMHIRPTSSRVLSAFSDADWAGSPDDRRSTGGYAVFFGPNLIAWSARKQATVSRSSTEAEYKAVANATA
;
A
#
# COMPACT_ATOMS: atom_id res chain seq x y z
N MET A 1 20.36 -33.34 68.15
CA MET A 1 21.57 -32.70 68.69
C MET A 1 22.78 -33.32 68.02
N PRO A 2 23.80 -32.58 67.58
CA PRO A 2 24.05 -31.15 67.37
C PRO A 2 24.40 -30.89 65.89
N GLY A 3 24.52 -29.76 65.28
CA GLY A 3 24.88 -28.40 65.63
C GLY A 3 25.06 -27.65 64.33
N SER A 4 24.52 -26.45 64.20
CA SER A 4 24.72 -25.54 63.04
C SER A 4 26.10 -24.85 63.16
N PRO A 5 26.68 -24.46 62.02
CA PRO A 5 27.61 -23.33 62.03
C PRO A 5 27.09 -22.12 61.24
N SER A 6 27.22 -21.05 61.93
CA SER A 6 27.14 -19.62 61.66
C SER A 6 27.56 -19.17 60.26
N ALA A 7 26.71 -18.34 59.63
CA ALA A 7 26.98 -17.56 58.45
C ALA A 7 27.74 -16.29 58.78
N ARG A 8 28.90 -16.08 58.15
CA ARG A 8 29.60 -14.77 58.12
C ARG A 8 29.08 -13.92 56.98
N SER A 9 28.62 -12.73 57.35
CA SER A 9 28.29 -11.62 56.48
C SER A 9 29.55 -11.04 55.83
N VAL A 10 29.55 -10.97 54.51
CA VAL A 10 30.56 -10.20 53.73
C VAL A 10 29.84 -9.02 53.08
N THR A 11 30.20 -7.83 53.52
CA THR A 11 29.81 -6.54 52.94
C THR A 11 30.63 -6.29 51.66
N PRO A 12 30.03 -5.90 50.52
CA PRO A 12 30.83 -5.44 49.40
C PRO A 12 31.13 -3.94 49.51
N ALA A 13 32.39 -3.59 49.26
CA ALA A 13 32.92 -2.25 49.23
C ALA A 13 32.41 -1.44 48.01
N SER A 14 32.12 -0.15 48.24
CA SER A 14 31.87 0.86 47.21
C SER A 14 33.11 1.10 46.35
N PRO A 15 32.99 1.28 45.03
CA PRO A 15 34.05 1.87 44.23
C PRO A 15 33.97 3.38 44.22
N ALA A 16 35.16 3.97 44.31
CA ALA A 16 35.45 5.40 44.40
C ALA A 16 35.03 6.20 43.15
N ALA A 17 34.63 7.43 43.40
CA ALA A 17 34.36 8.45 42.41
C ALA A 17 35.60 8.80 41.57
N SER A 18 35.50 8.73 40.25
CA SER A 18 36.45 9.30 39.31
C SER A 18 35.89 10.60 38.74
N SER A 19 36.67 11.66 38.91
CA SER A 19 36.44 13.05 38.55
C SER A 19 36.25 13.23 37.03
N ALA A 20 35.15 13.87 36.66
CA ALA A 20 34.91 14.34 35.28
C ALA A 20 35.61 15.72 35.10
N LEU A 21 36.42 15.83 34.05
CA LEU A 21 36.91 17.11 33.53
C LEU A 21 35.89 17.69 32.51
N PRO A 22 35.72 19.01 32.43
CA PRO A 22 34.76 19.63 31.56
C PRO A 22 35.29 19.75 30.13
N VAL A 23 34.48 19.31 29.15
CA VAL A 23 34.73 19.54 27.72
C VAL A 23 33.94 20.78 27.29
N SER A 24 34.67 21.80 26.81
CA SER A 24 34.14 23.03 26.22
C SER A 24 33.52 22.78 24.86
N PRO A 25 32.51 23.56 24.44
CA PRO A 25 31.85 23.34 23.16
C PRO A 25 32.67 23.91 21.98
N VAL A 26 32.95 23.07 21.00
CA VAL A 26 33.56 23.47 19.74
C VAL A 26 32.48 23.98 18.79
N GLY A 27 32.79 25.14 18.19
CA GLY A 27 31.91 25.97 17.39
C GLY A 27 31.40 25.32 16.07
N ARG A 28 30.29 25.85 15.61
CA ARG A 28 29.73 25.66 14.28
C ARG A 28 30.72 26.10 13.20
N PRO A 29 30.87 25.38 12.11
CA PRO A 29 31.42 25.95 10.88
C PRO A 29 30.32 26.63 10.04
N SER A 30 30.67 27.84 9.64
CA SER A 30 29.91 28.74 8.75
C SER A 30 29.76 28.19 7.33
N SER A 31 28.65 28.60 6.74
CA SER A 31 28.31 28.68 5.32
C SER A 31 29.49 28.57 4.32
N LEU A 32 29.35 27.62 3.38
CA LEU A 32 30.05 27.67 2.09
C LEU A 32 29.04 28.01 0.99
N THR A 33 29.30 29.16 0.39
CA THR A 33 28.74 29.76 -0.82
C THR A 33 28.89 28.86 -2.04
N GLU A 34 27.83 28.76 -2.82
CA GLU A 34 27.82 28.26 -4.19
C GLU A 34 28.64 29.22 -5.12
N PRO A 35 29.37 28.73 -6.13
CA PRO A 35 29.85 29.57 -7.20
C PRO A 35 28.85 29.60 -8.38
N GLU A 36 28.37 30.80 -8.69
CA GLU A 36 27.71 31.15 -9.93
C GLU A 36 28.61 30.85 -11.13
N ALA A 37 28.06 30.14 -12.13
CA ALA A 37 28.69 30.00 -13.44
C ALA A 37 28.15 31.09 -14.36
N THR A 38 29.04 32.03 -14.66
CA THR A 38 28.90 33.09 -15.66
C THR A 38 28.83 32.53 -17.08
N VAL A 39 27.79 32.94 -17.76
CA VAL A 39 27.63 32.80 -19.23
C VAL A 39 28.46 33.90 -19.91
N SER A 40 29.36 33.53 -20.81
CA SER A 40 29.91 34.44 -21.80
C SER A 40 29.75 33.82 -23.17
N GLY A 41 29.02 34.53 -24.00
CA GLY A 41 28.86 34.24 -25.42
C GLY A 41 30.03 34.72 -26.25
N SER A 42 30.21 34.13 -27.42
CA SER A 42 30.65 34.83 -28.65
C SER A 42 30.44 33.94 -29.89
N SER A 43 29.58 34.41 -30.75
CA SER A 43 29.76 34.71 -32.19
C SER A 43 30.28 33.62 -33.12
N SER A 44 29.40 33.36 -34.07
CA SER A 44 29.71 32.78 -35.40
C SER A 44 30.67 33.65 -36.20
N PRO A 45 31.33 33.13 -37.27
CA PRO A 45 30.80 33.45 -38.59
C PRO A 45 30.77 32.29 -39.61
N ALA A 46 29.99 32.55 -40.65
CA ALA A 46 29.78 31.78 -41.86
C ALA A 46 31.03 31.72 -42.75
N ASP A 47 31.16 30.69 -43.58
CA ASP A 47 31.15 30.83 -45.04
C ASP A 47 31.33 29.52 -45.79
N SER A 48 30.51 29.39 -46.76
CA SER A 48 30.63 29.13 -48.19
C SER A 48 30.98 27.76 -48.77
N SER A 49 30.03 27.35 -49.60
CA SER A 49 30.16 26.81 -50.96
C SER A 49 30.78 25.42 -51.16
N THR A 50 30.12 24.51 -51.77
CA THR A 50 29.93 24.32 -53.22
C THR A 50 29.17 23.03 -53.50
N SER A 51 28.17 23.11 -54.35
CA SER A 51 27.62 21.97 -55.09
C SER A 51 28.53 21.68 -56.32
N PRO A 52 28.53 20.46 -56.87
CA PRO A 52 27.85 20.31 -58.14
C PRO A 52 27.06 19.03 -58.37
N SER A 53 25.96 19.25 -59.02
CA SER A 53 25.18 18.45 -59.98
C SER A 53 25.64 17.07 -60.40
N SER A 54 24.68 16.13 -60.45
CA SER A 54 24.28 15.42 -61.68
C SER A 54 23.04 14.51 -61.41
N SER A 55 22.01 14.70 -62.20
CA SER A 55 20.80 13.90 -62.40
C SER A 55 21.11 12.69 -63.29
N PRO A 56 20.14 11.82 -63.70
CA PRO A 56 19.03 11.18 -62.99
C PRO A 56 19.01 9.65 -63.24
N LEU A 57 18.39 8.87 -62.40
CA LEU A 57 17.96 7.51 -62.76
C LEU A 57 16.52 7.26 -62.27
N GLN A 58 15.74 6.90 -63.21
CA GLN A 58 14.37 6.49 -63.38
C GLN A 58 13.61 6.06 -62.13
N ALA A 59 12.42 6.66 -61.98
CA ALA A 59 11.34 6.30 -61.09
C ALA A 59 10.70 4.98 -61.54
N ALA A 60 10.53 4.05 -60.59
CA ALA A 60 9.53 2.98 -60.66
C ALA A 60 8.22 3.45 -59.99
N PRO A 61 7.03 3.04 -60.45
CA PRO A 61 5.76 3.65 -60.05
C PRO A 61 5.36 3.25 -58.66
N SER A 62 5.16 4.25 -57.82
CA SER A 62 4.52 4.12 -56.51
C SER A 62 3.05 3.78 -56.70
N THR A 63 2.65 2.56 -56.39
CA THR A 63 1.25 2.19 -56.17
C THR A 63 0.73 2.96 -54.97
N SER A 64 -0.07 3.99 -55.23
CA SER A 64 -0.88 4.67 -54.24
C SER A 64 -1.87 3.70 -53.61
N VAL A 65 -1.59 3.32 -52.35
CA VAL A 65 -2.60 2.64 -51.51
C VAL A 65 -3.63 3.71 -51.15
N VAL A 66 -4.76 3.67 -51.85
CA VAL A 66 -5.97 4.40 -51.51
C VAL A 66 -6.42 3.93 -50.10
N PRO A 67 -6.57 4.82 -49.13
CA PRO A 67 -7.11 4.39 -47.85
C PRO A 67 -8.55 3.90 -48.06
N VAL A 68 -8.77 2.62 -47.82
CA VAL A 68 -10.11 2.04 -47.82
C VAL A 68 -10.92 2.74 -46.74
N SER A 69 -11.75 3.71 -47.13
CA SER A 69 -12.69 4.36 -46.24
C SER A 69 -13.64 3.27 -45.72
N ARG A 70 -13.59 2.97 -44.44
CA ARG A 70 -14.57 2.07 -43.79
C ARG A 70 -15.97 2.60 -44.06
N PRO A 71 -16.90 1.78 -44.54
CA PRO A 71 -18.23 2.24 -44.89
C PRO A 71 -18.92 2.89 -43.71
N HIS A 72 -19.49 4.07 -43.93
CA HIS A 72 -20.23 4.84 -42.96
C HIS A 72 -21.55 4.09 -42.65
N THR A 73 -21.60 3.38 -41.52
CA THR A 73 -22.79 2.62 -41.14
C THR A 73 -23.85 3.52 -40.52
N ARG A 74 -25.12 3.26 -40.80
CA ARG A 74 -26.29 4.01 -40.27
C ARG A 74 -26.30 4.13 -38.73
N SER A 75 -25.72 3.14 -38.03
CA SER A 75 -25.59 3.16 -36.57
C SER A 75 -24.70 4.33 -36.09
N ARG A 76 -23.73 4.76 -36.90
CA ARG A 76 -22.85 5.89 -36.57
C ARG A 76 -23.54 7.26 -36.74
N SER A 77 -24.63 7.28 -37.50
CA SER A 77 -25.52 8.45 -37.68
C SER A 77 -26.73 8.43 -36.76
N GLY A 78 -26.79 7.53 -35.78
CA GLY A 78 -27.91 7.46 -34.81
C GLY A 78 -29.23 6.93 -35.40
N ILE A 79 -29.22 6.43 -36.64
CA ILE A 79 -30.43 5.94 -37.31
C ILE A 79 -30.54 4.42 -37.12
N PHE A 80 -31.42 4.01 -36.22
CA PHE A 80 -31.75 2.63 -35.96
C PHE A 80 -33.10 2.28 -36.57
N LYS A 81 -33.13 1.41 -37.59
CA LYS A 81 -34.37 0.74 -38.05
C LYS A 81 -34.42 -0.67 -37.48
N PRO A 82 -35.54 -1.09 -36.88
CA PRO A 82 -35.74 -2.45 -36.44
C PRO A 82 -35.67 -3.40 -37.66
N LYS A 83 -34.98 -4.53 -37.50
CA LYS A 83 -34.93 -5.56 -38.53
C LYS A 83 -36.04 -6.58 -38.25
N GLU A 84 -37.05 -6.61 -39.09
CA GLU A 84 -38.08 -7.65 -39.02
C GLU A 84 -37.48 -9.00 -39.40
N ARG A 85 -37.78 -10.01 -38.61
CA ARG A 85 -37.47 -11.42 -38.93
C ARG A 85 -38.56 -11.95 -39.87
N LYS A 86 -38.21 -12.98 -40.63
CA LYS A 86 -39.16 -13.65 -41.56
C LYS A 86 -40.38 -14.29 -40.84
N ASP A 87 -40.34 -14.40 -39.51
CA ASP A 87 -41.40 -14.88 -38.63
C ASP A 87 -42.34 -13.76 -38.11
N GLY A 88 -42.18 -12.53 -38.59
CA GLY A 88 -42.97 -11.37 -38.15
C GLY A 88 -42.60 -10.78 -36.77
N THR A 89 -41.57 -11.33 -36.10
CA THR A 89 -41.11 -10.80 -34.78
C THR A 89 -40.03 -9.74 -34.93
N VAL A 90 -40.11 -8.70 -34.13
CA VAL A 90 -39.13 -7.59 -34.11
C VAL A 90 -38.02 -7.95 -33.16
N ALA A 91 -36.84 -8.33 -33.69
CA ALA A 91 -35.65 -8.71 -32.90
C ALA A 91 -35.17 -7.62 -31.95
N TRP A 92 -35.66 -6.40 -32.12
CA TRP A 92 -35.28 -5.22 -31.31
C TRP A 92 -35.88 -5.22 -29.91
N LEU A 93 -37.13 -5.71 -29.76
CA LEU A 93 -37.81 -5.72 -28.45
C LEU A 93 -37.16 -6.71 -27.48
N ALA A 94 -36.71 -7.86 -27.97
CA ALA A 94 -36.03 -8.87 -27.13
C ALA A 94 -34.65 -8.36 -26.63
N ALA A 95 -33.91 -7.61 -27.45
CA ALA A 95 -32.62 -7.03 -27.04
C ALA A 95 -32.80 -5.87 -26.04
N CYS A 96 -33.89 -5.12 -26.17
CA CYS A 96 -34.22 -4.05 -25.20
C CYS A 96 -34.74 -4.60 -23.87
N LEU A 97 -35.52 -5.68 -23.90
CA LEU A 97 -35.98 -6.36 -22.68
C LEU A 97 -34.87 -7.15 -21.98
N ALA A 98 -33.91 -7.73 -22.71
CA ALA A 98 -32.72 -8.37 -22.16
C ALA A 98 -31.73 -7.34 -21.53
N ALA A 99 -31.73 -6.09 -22.02
CA ALA A 99 -30.94 -5.01 -21.43
C ALA A 99 -31.57 -4.44 -20.14
N ALA A 100 -32.81 -4.79 -19.83
CA ALA A 100 -33.54 -4.25 -18.67
C ALA A 100 -33.41 -5.08 -17.39
N VAL A 101 -32.82 -6.29 -17.45
CA VAL A 101 -32.42 -7.05 -16.26
C VAL A 101 -30.93 -6.80 -16.04
N ALA A 102 -30.59 -5.61 -15.54
CA ALA A 102 -29.24 -5.36 -15.04
C ALA A 102 -28.98 -6.36 -13.92
N ASP A 103 -27.95 -7.20 -14.08
CA ASP A 103 -27.48 -8.07 -13.02
C ASP A 103 -27.36 -7.26 -11.73
N PRO A 104 -28.11 -7.60 -10.66
CA PRO A 104 -28.07 -6.87 -9.39
C PRO A 104 -26.65 -6.75 -8.82
N SER A 105 -25.75 -7.66 -9.20
CA SER A 105 -24.34 -7.64 -8.80
C SER A 105 -23.47 -6.70 -9.65
N SER A 106 -24.03 -6.06 -10.69
CA SER A 106 -23.30 -5.16 -11.60
C SER A 106 -23.13 -3.77 -11.02
N GLU A 107 -21.88 -3.30 -10.95
CA GLU A 107 -21.54 -1.95 -10.49
C GLU A 107 -21.77 -0.91 -11.62
N PRO A 108 -22.51 0.20 -11.38
CA PRO A 108 -22.76 1.21 -12.40
C PRO A 108 -21.48 1.91 -12.86
N ARG A 109 -21.34 2.16 -14.14
CA ARG A 109 -20.17 2.85 -14.71
C ARG A 109 -20.23 4.37 -14.59
N SER A 110 -21.41 4.93 -14.29
CA SER A 110 -21.62 6.39 -14.16
C SER A 110 -22.69 6.69 -13.11
N TYR A 111 -22.64 7.91 -12.57
CA TYR A 111 -23.65 8.35 -11.61
C TYR A 111 -25.05 8.48 -12.24
N GLN A 112 -25.14 8.84 -13.55
CA GLN A 112 -26.43 8.89 -14.24
C GLN A 112 -27.07 7.51 -14.33
N ALA A 113 -26.27 6.47 -14.59
CA ALA A 113 -26.76 5.09 -14.58
C ALA A 113 -27.19 4.66 -13.18
N ALA A 114 -26.41 5.02 -12.15
CA ALA A 114 -26.72 4.71 -10.75
C ALA A 114 -28.02 5.36 -10.28
N LEU A 115 -28.27 6.64 -10.62
CA LEU A 115 -29.49 7.36 -10.24
C LEU A 115 -30.78 6.72 -10.82
N ARG A 116 -30.69 5.97 -11.92
CA ARG A 116 -31.82 5.25 -12.52
C ARG A 116 -32.17 3.95 -11.81
N ILE A 117 -31.25 3.43 -10.99
CA ILE A 117 -31.38 2.14 -10.30
C ILE A 117 -31.70 2.42 -8.82
N PRO A 118 -32.86 2.01 -8.28
CA PRO A 118 -33.33 2.43 -6.96
C PRO A 118 -32.33 2.20 -5.82
N HIS A 119 -31.76 1.00 -5.70
CA HIS A 119 -30.82 0.67 -4.62
C HIS A 119 -29.47 1.40 -4.71
N TRP A 120 -29.02 1.79 -5.92
CA TRP A 120 -27.83 2.63 -6.08
C TRP A 120 -28.11 4.10 -5.78
N ARG A 121 -29.28 4.60 -6.18
CA ARG A 121 -29.74 5.95 -5.82
C ARG A 121 -29.84 6.11 -4.31
N GLU A 122 -30.48 5.17 -3.63
CA GLU A 122 -30.58 5.15 -2.17
C GLU A 122 -29.18 5.15 -1.51
N ALA A 123 -28.24 4.32 -1.99
CA ALA A 123 -26.87 4.30 -1.48
C ALA A 123 -26.14 5.65 -1.69
N MET A 124 -26.40 6.35 -2.79
CA MET A 124 -25.84 7.70 -3.04
C MET A 124 -26.47 8.74 -2.09
N GLU A 125 -27.78 8.70 -1.90
CA GLU A 125 -28.51 9.61 -0.99
C GLU A 125 -28.04 9.42 0.46
N GLN A 126 -27.87 8.18 0.92
CA GLN A 126 -27.36 7.87 2.25
C GLN A 126 -25.96 8.46 2.47
N GLU A 127 -25.05 8.29 1.51
CA GLU A 127 -23.69 8.87 1.58
C GLU A 127 -23.75 10.41 1.56
N PHE A 128 -24.54 11.02 0.66
CA PHE A 128 -24.67 12.46 0.56
C PHE A 128 -25.21 13.08 1.86
N HIS A 129 -26.27 12.50 2.43
CA HIS A 129 -26.80 12.96 3.71
C HIS A 129 -25.83 12.77 4.87
N ALA A 130 -25.03 11.69 4.85
CA ALA A 130 -23.98 11.51 5.84
C ALA A 130 -22.90 12.59 5.76
N LEU A 131 -22.50 12.99 4.55
CA LEU A 131 -21.55 14.09 4.33
C LEU A 131 -22.11 15.44 4.81
N LEU A 132 -23.39 15.72 4.58
CA LEU A 132 -24.05 16.94 5.07
C LEU A 132 -24.15 16.96 6.59
N ARG A 133 -24.63 15.86 7.22
CA ARG A 133 -24.70 15.74 8.69
C ARG A 133 -23.33 15.93 9.34
N ASN A 134 -22.27 15.43 8.68
CA ASN A 134 -20.90 15.59 9.14
C ASN A 134 -20.33 17.00 8.91
N LYS A 135 -21.08 17.91 8.26
CA LYS A 135 -20.63 19.27 7.89
C LYS A 135 -19.31 19.23 7.12
N THR A 136 -19.22 18.34 6.12
CA THR A 136 -17.99 18.12 5.35
C THR A 136 -17.59 19.36 4.55
N TRP A 137 -18.57 20.17 4.11
CA TRP A 137 -18.35 21.43 3.38
C TRP A 137 -19.41 22.47 3.68
N THR A 138 -19.12 23.71 3.30
CA THR A 138 -20.07 24.81 3.17
C THR A 138 -20.15 25.23 1.71
N LEU A 139 -21.36 25.64 1.25
CA LEU A 139 -21.53 26.20 -0.08
C LEU A 139 -21.14 27.69 -0.06
N VAL A 140 -20.22 28.06 -0.94
CA VAL A 140 -19.72 29.44 -1.09
C VAL A 140 -19.75 29.85 -2.57
N PRO A 141 -19.91 31.14 -2.88
CA PRO A 141 -19.70 31.64 -4.24
C PRO A 141 -18.22 31.36 -4.62
N PRO A 142 -17.93 31.04 -5.88
CA PRO A 142 -16.58 30.73 -6.30
C PRO A 142 -15.64 31.93 -6.12
N PRO A 143 -14.60 31.82 -5.23
CA PRO A 143 -13.62 32.89 -5.07
C PRO A 143 -12.77 33.03 -6.35
N PRO A 144 -12.25 34.23 -6.65
CA PRO A 144 -11.38 34.40 -7.81
C PRO A 144 -10.05 33.66 -7.65
N ARG A 145 -9.55 33.09 -8.75
CA ARG A 145 -8.21 32.46 -8.85
C ARG A 145 -7.97 31.23 -7.95
N VAL A 146 -9.02 30.55 -7.47
CA VAL A 146 -8.88 29.30 -6.72
C VAL A 146 -8.86 28.09 -7.64
N ASN A 147 -8.19 27.03 -7.20
CA ASN A 147 -8.30 25.73 -7.85
C ASN A 147 -9.57 25.00 -7.38
N VAL A 148 -10.46 24.66 -8.30
CA VAL A 148 -11.69 23.93 -7.98
C VAL A 148 -11.58 22.50 -8.51
N ILE A 149 -11.49 21.54 -7.60
CA ILE A 149 -11.40 20.13 -7.97
C ILE A 149 -12.78 19.54 -8.25
N ASP A 150 -12.82 18.47 -9.04
CA ASP A 150 -14.03 17.68 -9.27
C ASP A 150 -14.12 16.52 -8.28
N SER A 151 -15.29 15.89 -8.23
CA SER A 151 -15.52 14.62 -7.55
C SER A 151 -16.09 13.57 -8.50
N LYS A 152 -16.13 12.32 -8.04
CA LYS A 152 -16.78 11.20 -8.72
C LYS A 152 -17.42 10.27 -7.71
N TRP A 153 -18.47 9.58 -8.12
CA TRP A 153 -19.02 8.46 -7.37
C TRP A 153 -18.27 7.18 -7.68
N VAL A 154 -18.01 6.40 -6.64
CA VAL A 154 -17.44 5.05 -6.72
C VAL A 154 -18.42 4.08 -6.09
N PHE A 155 -18.80 3.06 -6.87
CA PHE A 155 -19.79 2.07 -6.50
C PHE A 155 -19.11 0.75 -6.17
N LYS A 156 -19.61 0.06 -5.15
CA LYS A 156 -19.11 -1.25 -4.74
C LYS A 156 -20.23 -2.11 -4.17
N VAL A 157 -20.40 -3.31 -4.70
CA VAL A 157 -21.27 -4.32 -4.10
C VAL A 157 -20.50 -5.04 -2.99
N LYS A 158 -21.06 -5.03 -1.78
CA LYS A 158 -20.58 -5.86 -0.67
C LYS A 158 -21.33 -7.16 -0.67
N LYS A 159 -20.61 -8.27 -0.55
CA LYS A 159 -21.17 -9.62 -0.56
C LYS A 159 -20.80 -10.34 0.73
N HIS A 160 -21.72 -11.16 1.21
CA HIS A 160 -21.46 -12.14 2.26
C HIS A 160 -20.51 -13.25 1.78
N SER A 161 -20.05 -14.10 2.68
CA SER A 161 -19.17 -15.22 2.37
C SER A 161 -19.81 -16.28 1.46
N ASP A 162 -21.14 -16.35 1.44
CA ASP A 162 -21.96 -17.23 0.59
C ASP A 162 -22.16 -16.67 -0.82
N GLY A 163 -21.67 -15.43 -1.09
CA GLY A 163 -21.81 -14.75 -2.38
C GLY A 163 -23.08 -13.90 -2.51
N SER A 164 -24.02 -13.96 -1.56
CA SER A 164 -25.20 -13.10 -1.53
C SER A 164 -24.82 -11.63 -1.33
N ILE A 165 -25.69 -10.71 -1.79
CA ILE A 165 -25.45 -9.27 -1.66
C ILE A 165 -25.78 -8.84 -0.23
N GLU A 166 -24.77 -8.34 0.49
CA GLU A 166 -24.95 -7.73 1.80
C GLU A 166 -25.53 -6.32 1.69
N ARG A 167 -24.88 -5.49 0.85
CA ARG A 167 -25.29 -4.09 0.64
C ARG A 167 -24.63 -3.47 -0.58
N TYR A 168 -25.27 -2.43 -1.09
CA TYR A 168 -24.70 -1.53 -2.08
C TYR A 168 -24.00 -0.36 -1.39
N LYS A 169 -22.79 -0.02 -1.80
CA LYS A 169 -22.02 1.06 -1.23
C LYS A 169 -21.63 2.05 -2.32
N ALA A 170 -22.10 3.30 -2.17
CA ALA A 170 -21.66 4.43 -2.96
C ALA A 170 -20.73 5.30 -2.09
N ARG A 171 -19.65 5.82 -2.68
CA ARG A 171 -18.73 6.76 -2.03
C ARG A 171 -18.50 7.95 -2.94
N LEU A 172 -18.60 9.16 -2.39
CA LEU A 172 -18.14 10.36 -3.06
C LEU A 172 -16.62 10.49 -2.90
N VAL A 173 -15.90 10.56 -4.00
CA VAL A 173 -14.43 10.59 -4.02
C VAL A 173 -13.95 11.83 -4.76
N ALA A 174 -13.18 12.69 -4.10
CA ALA A 174 -12.55 13.85 -4.71
C ALA A 174 -11.48 13.42 -5.73
N ARG A 175 -11.32 14.19 -6.80
CA ARG A 175 -10.26 13.97 -7.80
C ARG A 175 -8.96 14.62 -7.35
N GLY A 176 -8.35 14.12 -6.27
CA GLY A 176 -7.15 14.67 -5.65
C GLY A 176 -5.93 14.79 -6.57
N PHE A 177 -5.89 14.04 -7.69
CA PHE A 177 -4.84 14.21 -8.69
C PHE A 177 -4.87 15.59 -9.38
N ARG A 178 -5.97 16.35 -9.24
CA ARG A 178 -6.08 17.75 -9.70
C ARG A 178 -5.64 18.78 -8.66
N GLN A 179 -5.36 18.36 -7.44
CA GLN A 179 -4.82 19.22 -6.41
C GLN A 179 -3.39 19.67 -6.76
N ARG A 180 -3.08 20.94 -6.44
CA ARG A 180 -1.77 21.56 -6.64
C ARG A 180 -1.06 21.67 -5.31
N HIS A 181 0.19 21.21 -5.26
CA HIS A 181 1.06 21.38 -4.09
C HIS A 181 1.32 22.88 -3.84
N GLY A 182 1.39 23.27 -2.58
CA GLY A 182 1.57 24.67 -2.17
C GLY A 182 0.33 25.56 -2.32
N LEU A 183 -0.81 24.99 -2.79
CA LEU A 183 -2.08 25.71 -2.93
C LEU A 183 -3.24 24.96 -2.25
N ASP A 184 -3.46 23.72 -2.62
CA ASP A 184 -4.57 22.89 -2.13
C ASP A 184 -4.12 21.93 -1.02
N TYR A 185 -2.83 21.69 -0.90
CA TYR A 185 -2.21 20.86 0.14
C TYR A 185 -0.71 21.16 0.23
N GLU A 186 -0.17 21.04 1.42
CA GLU A 186 1.25 21.14 1.71
C GLU A 186 1.83 19.74 1.88
N ASP A 187 1.57 19.10 3.01
CA ASP A 187 2.10 17.80 3.39
C ASP A 187 1.03 16.71 3.31
N THR A 188 1.41 15.54 2.81
CA THR A 188 0.52 14.39 2.63
C THR A 188 0.96 13.18 3.42
N PHE A 189 2.11 13.24 4.10
CA PHE A 189 2.65 12.09 4.81
C PHE A 189 1.70 11.62 5.91
N SER A 190 1.38 10.35 5.88
CA SER A 190 0.70 9.62 6.95
C SER A 190 1.51 8.39 7.28
N PRO A 191 1.69 8.06 8.57
CA PRO A 191 2.41 6.87 8.96
C PRO A 191 1.83 5.60 8.34
N VAL A 192 2.72 4.69 7.94
CA VAL A 192 2.36 3.37 7.43
C VAL A 192 2.98 2.32 8.35
N VAL A 193 2.16 1.40 8.82
CA VAL A 193 2.55 0.34 9.76
C VAL A 193 3.69 -0.50 9.17
N LYS A 194 4.76 -0.66 9.94
CA LYS A 194 5.87 -1.54 9.57
C LYS A 194 5.50 -3.01 9.84
N PRO A 195 5.70 -3.94 8.91
CA PRO A 195 5.43 -5.36 9.14
C PRO A 195 6.17 -5.95 10.35
N THR A 196 7.36 -5.43 10.66
CA THR A 196 8.14 -5.79 11.85
C THR A 196 7.41 -5.44 13.12
N THR A 197 6.77 -4.25 13.19
CA THR A 197 5.97 -3.80 14.33
C THR A 197 4.81 -4.74 14.61
N ILE A 198 4.09 -5.18 13.55
CA ILE A 198 3.00 -6.14 13.68
C ILE A 198 3.49 -7.45 14.31
N ARG A 199 4.57 -8.04 13.76
CA ARG A 199 5.10 -9.33 14.21
C ARG A 199 5.66 -9.26 15.64
N LEU A 200 6.35 -8.17 15.98
CA LEU A 200 6.84 -7.92 17.34
C LEU A 200 5.68 -7.79 18.32
N LEU A 201 4.67 -6.99 17.98
CA LEU A 201 3.48 -6.80 18.81
C LEU A 201 2.75 -8.12 19.06
N LEU A 202 2.52 -8.92 18.01
CA LEU A 202 1.89 -10.24 18.14
C LEU A 202 2.74 -11.20 18.98
N SER A 203 4.08 -11.14 18.88
CA SER A 203 4.97 -11.95 19.71
C SER A 203 4.86 -11.58 21.20
N ILE A 204 4.76 -10.28 21.52
CA ILE A 204 4.54 -9.78 22.89
C ILE A 204 3.18 -10.24 23.41
N VAL A 205 2.12 -10.06 22.62
CA VAL A 205 0.73 -10.44 22.97
C VAL A 205 0.64 -11.91 23.34
N VAL A 206 1.13 -12.79 22.47
CA VAL A 206 1.09 -14.24 22.68
C VAL A 206 1.89 -14.63 23.92
N SER A 207 3.07 -14.02 24.11
CA SER A 207 3.96 -14.34 25.24
C SER A 207 3.44 -13.84 26.58
N ARG A 208 2.62 -12.78 26.59
CA ARG A 208 2.04 -12.20 27.80
C ARG A 208 0.61 -12.66 28.07
N GLY A 209 -0.03 -13.34 27.12
CA GLY A 209 -1.44 -13.71 27.21
C GLY A 209 -2.39 -12.50 27.22
N TRP A 210 -1.98 -11.36 26.61
CA TRP A 210 -2.76 -10.14 26.60
C TRP A 210 -3.94 -10.21 25.62
N SER A 211 -4.93 -9.35 25.81
CA SER A 211 -6.06 -9.25 24.90
C SER A 211 -5.60 -8.60 23.57
N LEU A 212 -6.14 -9.14 22.47
CA LEU A 212 -5.87 -8.69 21.11
C LEU A 212 -7.19 -8.50 20.39
N ARG A 213 -7.52 -7.27 20.05
CA ARG A 213 -8.79 -6.90 19.39
C ARG A 213 -8.55 -6.14 18.12
N GLN A 214 -9.43 -6.33 17.15
CA GLN A 214 -9.46 -5.56 15.92
C GLN A 214 -10.63 -4.58 15.96
N LEU A 215 -10.34 -3.32 15.65
CA LEU A 215 -11.32 -2.26 15.57
C LEU A 215 -11.34 -1.71 14.12
N ASP A 216 -12.51 -1.30 13.66
CA ASP A 216 -12.72 -0.62 12.37
C ASP A 216 -13.37 0.75 12.62
N VAL A 217 -12.89 1.78 11.97
CA VAL A 217 -13.47 3.12 12.07
C VAL A 217 -14.22 3.44 10.80
N GLN A 218 -15.53 3.66 10.93
CA GLN A 218 -16.36 3.96 9.77
C GLN A 218 -16.11 5.38 9.25
N ASN A 219 -16.04 5.50 7.92
CA ASN A 219 -15.88 6.79 7.24
C ASN A 219 -14.70 7.63 7.75
N THR A 220 -13.62 6.98 8.05
CA THR A 220 -12.38 7.44 8.70
C THR A 220 -11.94 8.83 8.26
N PHE A 221 -11.79 9.07 6.96
CA PHE A 221 -11.31 10.37 6.46
C PHE A 221 -12.26 11.53 6.76
N LEU A 222 -13.57 11.26 6.91
CA LEU A 222 -14.56 12.30 7.20
C LEU A 222 -14.43 12.88 8.63
N HIS A 223 -13.62 12.25 9.48
CA HIS A 223 -13.30 12.77 10.83
C HIS A 223 -12.12 13.74 10.83
N GLY A 224 -11.26 13.71 9.78
CA GLY A 224 -10.10 14.61 9.66
C GLY A 224 -10.51 16.03 9.31
N PHE A 225 -9.97 17.01 10.02
CA PHE A 225 -10.14 18.44 9.68
C PHE A 225 -9.10 18.85 8.65
N LEU A 226 -9.50 19.71 7.73
CA LEU A 226 -8.57 20.33 6.78
C LEU A 226 -8.14 21.69 7.32
N GLU A 227 -6.85 21.92 7.31
CA GLU A 227 -6.24 23.22 7.62
C GLU A 227 -6.13 24.08 6.36
N GLU A 228 -5.99 23.43 5.22
CA GLU A 228 -5.86 24.06 3.90
C GLU A 228 -7.23 24.41 3.29
N GLU A 229 -7.26 25.46 2.48
CA GLU A 229 -8.46 25.84 1.73
C GLU A 229 -8.62 24.98 0.47
N VAL A 230 -9.53 24.02 0.51
CA VAL A 230 -9.84 23.16 -0.63
C VAL A 230 -11.24 23.42 -1.14
N TYR A 231 -11.34 23.68 -2.44
CA TYR A 231 -12.61 23.94 -3.11
C TYR A 231 -12.95 22.83 -4.09
N MET A 232 -14.19 22.37 -4.04
CA MET A 232 -14.69 21.27 -4.87
C MET A 232 -16.02 21.66 -5.52
N LYS A 233 -16.24 21.24 -6.77
CA LYS A 233 -17.58 21.35 -7.39
C LYS A 233 -18.61 20.56 -6.60
N GLN A 234 -19.85 21.02 -6.62
CA GLN A 234 -20.94 20.25 -6.02
C GLN A 234 -20.98 18.82 -6.54
N PRO A 235 -21.35 17.83 -5.68
CA PRO A 235 -21.38 16.42 -6.07
C PRO A 235 -22.26 16.17 -7.29
N PRO A 236 -21.79 15.41 -8.29
CA PRO A 236 -22.57 15.11 -9.48
C PRO A 236 -23.91 14.43 -9.15
N GLY A 237 -25.02 15.04 -9.61
CA GLY A 237 -26.38 14.57 -9.36
C GLY A 237 -27.02 15.11 -8.07
N PHE A 238 -26.30 15.92 -7.27
CA PHE A 238 -26.77 16.51 -6.01
C PHE A 238 -26.44 18.00 -5.91
N SER A 239 -26.59 18.74 -7.00
CA SER A 239 -26.40 20.18 -6.99
C SER A 239 -27.60 20.86 -6.29
N ASN A 240 -27.29 21.87 -5.46
CA ASN A 240 -28.34 22.66 -4.81
C ASN A 240 -29.08 23.49 -5.86
N PRO A 241 -30.43 23.37 -5.99
CA PRO A 241 -31.19 24.08 -7.01
C PRO A 241 -31.24 25.60 -6.79
N ASP A 242 -31.16 26.06 -5.54
CA ASP A 242 -31.20 27.51 -5.20
C ASP A 242 -29.82 28.16 -5.41
N ARG A 243 -28.74 27.36 -5.48
CA ARG A 243 -27.36 27.86 -5.57
C ARG A 243 -26.54 27.01 -6.54
N PRO A 244 -26.93 26.88 -7.81
CA PRO A 244 -26.30 25.97 -8.78
C PRO A 244 -24.84 26.33 -9.07
N ASP A 245 -24.49 27.63 -9.02
CA ASP A 245 -23.14 28.14 -9.32
C ASP A 245 -22.20 28.15 -8.12
N TYR A 246 -22.70 27.83 -6.91
CA TYR A 246 -21.88 27.75 -5.71
C TYR A 246 -21.02 26.50 -5.73
N ILE A 247 -19.88 26.58 -5.03
CA ILE A 247 -18.92 25.48 -4.87
C ILE A 247 -18.82 25.07 -3.39
N CYS A 248 -18.32 23.85 -3.15
CA CYS A 248 -18.08 23.31 -1.82
C CYS A 248 -16.72 23.78 -1.31
N ARG A 249 -16.66 24.59 -0.25
CA ARG A 249 -15.44 24.80 0.56
C ARG A 249 -15.39 23.67 1.57
N LEU A 250 -14.39 22.79 1.46
CA LEU A 250 -14.24 21.64 2.34
C LEU A 250 -13.68 22.08 3.69
N SER A 251 -14.34 21.67 4.78
CA SER A 251 -13.87 21.83 6.16
C SER A 251 -13.31 20.54 6.74
N LYS A 252 -13.71 19.40 6.17
CA LYS A 252 -13.22 18.08 6.56
C LYS A 252 -12.68 17.33 5.35
N ALA A 253 -11.79 16.38 5.61
CA ALA A 253 -11.22 15.54 4.59
C ALA A 253 -12.28 14.64 3.92
N LEU A 254 -12.08 14.37 2.65
CA LEU A 254 -12.92 13.51 1.82
C LEU A 254 -12.04 12.44 1.16
N TYR A 255 -12.63 11.28 0.88
CA TYR A 255 -11.94 10.25 0.10
C TYR A 255 -11.37 10.83 -1.20
N GLY A 256 -10.12 10.47 -1.50
CA GLY A 256 -9.44 10.89 -2.72
C GLY A 256 -8.61 12.18 -2.61
N LEU A 257 -8.73 12.97 -1.55
CA LEU A 257 -7.80 14.07 -1.27
C LEU A 257 -6.43 13.53 -0.86
N LYS A 258 -5.37 14.20 -1.29
CA LYS A 258 -3.99 13.78 -1.01
C LYS A 258 -3.63 13.84 0.47
N GLN A 259 -4.11 14.85 1.19
CA GLN A 259 -3.87 15.05 2.63
C GLN A 259 -4.88 14.33 3.54
N ALA A 260 -5.92 13.65 3.01
CA ALA A 260 -6.93 13.01 3.84
C ALA A 260 -6.37 12.00 4.85
N PRO A 261 -5.40 11.12 4.50
CA PRO A 261 -4.78 10.23 5.47
C PRO A 261 -4.06 10.97 6.61
N ARG A 262 -3.34 12.06 6.31
CA ARG A 262 -2.66 12.91 7.30
C ARG A 262 -3.65 13.55 8.27
N ALA A 263 -4.70 14.19 7.73
CA ALA A 263 -5.73 14.87 8.51
C ALA A 263 -6.44 13.90 9.48
N TRP A 264 -6.76 12.70 9.01
CA TRP A 264 -7.31 11.64 9.86
C TRP A 264 -6.34 11.21 10.96
N HIS A 265 -5.09 10.88 10.59
CA HIS A 265 -4.08 10.46 11.56
C HIS A 265 -3.85 11.53 12.64
N ALA A 266 -3.79 12.80 12.26
CA ALA A 266 -3.64 13.92 13.21
C ALA A 266 -4.83 13.99 14.18
N ARG A 267 -6.07 13.84 13.69
CA ARG A 267 -7.29 13.84 14.53
C ARG A 267 -7.31 12.68 15.51
N LEU A 268 -6.99 11.46 15.05
CA LEU A 268 -6.93 10.27 15.91
C LEU A 268 -5.79 10.38 16.93
N ALA A 269 -4.62 10.82 16.48
CA ALA A 269 -3.45 11.02 17.37
C ALA A 269 -3.74 12.04 18.48
N SER A 270 -4.46 13.12 18.18
CA SER A 270 -4.91 14.09 19.17
C SER A 270 -5.83 13.47 20.22
N ALA A 271 -6.83 12.69 19.80
CA ALA A 271 -7.72 11.98 20.71
C ALA A 271 -6.97 10.96 21.58
N LEU A 272 -6.07 10.18 20.97
CA LEU A 272 -5.26 9.20 21.72
C LEU A 272 -4.33 9.86 22.75
N ARG A 273 -3.73 11.02 22.42
CA ARG A 273 -2.93 11.80 23.39
C ARG A 273 -3.78 12.28 24.57
N ALA A 274 -5.03 12.69 24.34
CA ALA A 274 -5.95 13.05 25.42
C ALA A 274 -6.23 11.88 26.36
N HIS A 275 -6.16 10.63 25.88
CA HIS A 275 -6.23 9.40 26.68
C HIS A 275 -4.88 9.00 27.33
N GLY A 276 -3.81 9.75 27.08
CA GLY A 276 -2.48 9.52 27.63
C GLY A 276 -1.59 8.60 26.80
N PHE A 277 -1.97 8.30 25.56
CA PHE A 277 -1.10 7.55 24.64
C PHE A 277 -0.01 8.43 24.07
N VAL A 278 1.16 7.82 23.87
CA VAL A 278 2.34 8.47 23.25
C VAL A 278 2.68 7.68 21.96
N PRO A 279 2.90 8.36 20.84
CA PRO A 279 3.35 7.68 19.62
C PRO A 279 4.77 7.13 19.79
N SER A 280 5.04 5.97 19.24
CA SER A 280 6.38 5.38 19.21
C SER A 280 7.28 6.14 18.25
N THR A 281 8.53 6.39 18.64
CA THR A 281 9.55 7.02 17.77
C THR A 281 10.03 6.07 16.66
N ALA A 282 9.97 4.75 16.89
CA ALA A 282 10.38 3.75 15.91
C ALA A 282 9.33 3.51 14.81
N ASP A 283 8.05 3.64 15.16
CA ASP A 283 6.93 3.50 14.23
C ASP A 283 5.78 4.38 14.71
N THR A 284 5.59 5.51 14.09
CA THR A 284 4.59 6.51 14.47
C THR A 284 3.13 6.07 14.25
N SER A 285 2.92 4.90 13.63
CA SER A 285 1.62 4.23 13.57
C SER A 285 1.27 3.50 14.87
N LEU A 286 2.25 3.28 15.76
CA LEU A 286 2.09 2.61 17.04
C LEU A 286 1.99 3.63 18.17
N PHE A 287 0.91 3.56 18.93
CA PHE A 287 0.69 4.36 20.14
C PHE A 287 0.81 3.48 21.38
N LEU A 288 1.46 3.99 22.40
CA LEU A 288 1.81 3.30 23.63
C LEU A 288 1.14 3.99 24.82
N LEU A 289 0.49 3.23 25.68
CA LEU A 289 0.05 3.66 27.00
C LEU A 289 0.68 2.74 28.04
N GLN A 290 1.50 3.31 28.93
CA GLN A 290 2.14 2.56 30.02
C GLN A 290 1.81 3.26 31.34
N LYS A 291 1.01 2.59 32.16
CA LYS A 291 0.69 2.97 33.53
C LYS A 291 1.05 1.81 34.46
N PRO A 292 1.22 2.03 35.77
CA PRO A 292 1.60 0.95 36.69
C PRO A 292 0.71 -0.29 36.59
N GLU A 293 -0.57 -0.10 36.41
CA GLU A 293 -1.58 -1.19 36.40
C GLU A 293 -1.98 -1.66 35.00
N VAL A 294 -1.69 -0.87 33.95
CA VAL A 294 -2.15 -1.18 32.60
C VAL A 294 -1.15 -0.78 31.53
N THR A 295 -0.90 -1.70 30.62
CA THR A 295 -0.15 -1.44 29.39
C THR A 295 -1.06 -1.67 28.21
N MET A 296 -1.15 -0.69 27.29
CA MET A 296 -1.88 -0.82 26.04
C MET A 296 -1.02 -0.40 24.86
N TYR A 297 -1.23 -1.09 23.75
CA TYR A 297 -0.65 -0.74 22.44
C TYR A 297 -1.77 -0.59 21.42
N LEU A 298 -1.72 0.45 20.64
CA LEU A 298 -2.69 0.72 19.59
C LEU A 298 -1.95 0.95 18.28
N LEU A 299 -2.11 0.01 17.36
CA LEU A 299 -1.48 0.05 16.04
C LEU A 299 -2.51 0.46 15.00
N VAL A 300 -2.26 1.57 14.32
CA VAL A 300 -3.23 2.23 13.43
C VAL A 300 -2.79 2.10 11.97
N TYR A 301 -3.68 1.56 11.14
CA TYR A 301 -3.54 1.58 9.69
C TYR A 301 -4.84 2.09 9.05
N VAL A 302 -4.91 3.40 8.87
CA VAL A 302 -6.07 4.13 8.33
C VAL A 302 -7.34 3.83 9.16
N ASP A 303 -8.23 2.98 8.67
CA ASP A 303 -9.49 2.56 9.31
C ASP A 303 -9.34 1.29 10.16
N ASP A 304 -8.33 0.48 9.89
CA ASP A 304 -8.03 -0.73 10.64
C ASP A 304 -7.13 -0.45 11.85
N ILE A 305 -7.56 -0.83 13.05
CA ILE A 305 -6.81 -0.63 14.29
C ILE A 305 -6.66 -1.97 15.02
N ILE A 306 -5.46 -2.26 15.49
CA ILE A 306 -5.19 -3.35 16.43
C ILE A 306 -5.02 -2.75 17.83
N LEU A 307 -5.88 -3.15 18.75
CA LEU A 307 -5.79 -2.82 20.17
C LEU A 307 -5.26 -4.03 20.96
N VAL A 308 -4.17 -3.82 21.67
CA VAL A 308 -3.59 -4.77 22.62
C VAL A 308 -3.68 -4.18 24.02
N SER A 309 -4.08 -4.98 24.99
CA SER A 309 -4.17 -4.53 26.39
C SER A 309 -3.82 -5.65 27.37
N SER A 310 -3.14 -5.26 28.45
CA SER A 310 -2.93 -6.15 29.61
C SER A 310 -4.20 -6.31 30.47
N SER A 311 -5.20 -5.44 30.29
CA SER A 311 -6.47 -5.44 31.01
C SER A 311 -7.64 -5.36 30.03
N GLN A 312 -8.53 -6.34 30.08
CA GLN A 312 -9.75 -6.37 29.26
C GLN A 312 -10.66 -5.18 29.59
N TYR A 313 -10.84 -4.89 30.88
CA TYR A 313 -11.66 -3.77 31.36
C TYR A 313 -11.17 -2.42 30.80
N ALA A 314 -9.86 -2.19 30.82
CA ALA A 314 -9.27 -0.97 30.27
C ALA A 314 -9.44 -0.88 28.75
N ALA A 315 -9.38 -2.02 28.04
CA ALA A 315 -9.65 -2.07 26.60
C ALA A 315 -11.10 -1.70 26.29
N ASP A 316 -12.08 -2.24 27.06
CA ASP A 316 -13.50 -1.94 26.89
C ASP A 316 -13.80 -0.46 27.16
N ALA A 317 -13.23 0.11 28.22
CA ALA A 317 -13.35 1.53 28.54
C ALA A 317 -12.79 2.45 27.44
N LEU A 318 -11.63 2.10 26.86
CA LEU A 318 -11.06 2.84 25.75
C LEU A 318 -11.94 2.78 24.50
N VAL A 319 -12.43 1.59 24.15
CA VAL A 319 -13.31 1.41 22.97
C VAL A 319 -14.60 2.22 23.13
N CYS A 320 -15.20 2.19 24.32
CA CYS A 320 -16.39 2.99 24.63
C CYS A 320 -16.11 4.50 24.48
N SER A 321 -14.99 4.97 25.02
CA SER A 321 -14.60 6.39 24.95
C SER A 321 -14.29 6.83 23.51
N LEU A 322 -13.53 6.04 22.75
CA LEU A 322 -13.28 6.34 21.33
C LEU A 322 -14.57 6.28 20.50
N GLY A 323 -15.53 5.44 20.90
CA GLY A 323 -16.85 5.34 20.26
C GLY A 323 -17.70 6.61 20.39
N ALA A 324 -17.43 7.46 21.38
CA ALA A 324 -18.08 8.76 21.51
C ALA A 324 -17.59 9.79 20.47
N ASP A 325 -16.30 9.73 20.12
CA ASP A 325 -15.65 10.65 19.17
C ASP A 325 -15.71 10.16 17.72
N PHE A 326 -15.65 8.85 17.53
CA PHE A 326 -15.54 8.18 16.23
C PHE A 326 -16.54 7.03 16.13
N ALA A 327 -16.98 6.73 14.91
CA ALA A 327 -17.84 5.56 14.66
C ALA A 327 -17.00 4.25 14.70
N VAL A 328 -16.47 3.92 15.88
CA VAL A 328 -15.64 2.73 16.11
C VAL A 328 -16.52 1.49 16.17
N LYS A 329 -16.18 0.48 15.39
CA LYS A 329 -16.77 -0.85 15.42
C LYS A 329 -15.74 -1.85 15.95
N ASP A 330 -16.07 -2.53 17.05
CA ASP A 330 -15.26 -3.65 17.52
C ASP A 330 -15.57 -4.91 16.70
N LEU A 331 -14.54 -5.45 16.05
CA LEU A 331 -14.61 -6.68 15.27
C LEU A 331 -14.25 -7.93 16.11
N GLY A 332 -13.93 -7.75 17.40
CA GLY A 332 -13.53 -8.82 18.30
C GLY A 332 -12.08 -9.25 18.13
N LYS A 333 -11.82 -10.56 18.23
CA LYS A 333 -10.47 -11.12 18.09
C LYS A 333 -9.92 -10.90 16.69
N LEU A 334 -8.62 -10.64 16.60
CA LEU A 334 -7.94 -10.45 15.33
C LEU A 334 -8.01 -11.73 14.47
N HIS A 335 -8.60 -11.61 13.28
CA HIS A 335 -8.71 -12.70 12.28
C HIS A 335 -8.05 -12.36 10.95
N TYR A 336 -8.12 -11.10 10.54
CA TYR A 336 -7.64 -10.67 9.24
C TYR A 336 -7.18 -9.22 9.30
N PHE A 337 -5.90 -8.98 9.05
CA PHE A 337 -5.33 -7.64 9.11
C PHE A 337 -4.35 -7.44 7.94
N LEU A 338 -4.58 -6.41 7.15
CA LEU A 338 -3.72 -6.08 6.01
C LEU A 338 -3.40 -7.30 5.13
N GLY A 339 -4.42 -8.03 4.70
CA GLY A 339 -4.23 -9.20 3.83
C GLY A 339 -3.59 -10.41 4.50
N VAL A 340 -3.32 -10.36 5.81
CA VAL A 340 -2.78 -11.47 6.59
C VAL A 340 -3.91 -12.11 7.40
N GLU A 341 -4.10 -13.40 7.22
CA GLU A 341 -5.00 -14.23 8.01
C GLU A 341 -4.32 -14.62 9.32
N VAL A 342 -4.97 -14.39 10.45
CA VAL A 342 -4.45 -14.70 11.79
C VAL A 342 -5.30 -15.80 12.41
N THR A 343 -4.68 -16.96 12.62
CA THR A 343 -5.33 -18.13 13.24
C THR A 343 -4.74 -18.41 14.61
N SER A 344 -5.57 -18.39 15.65
CA SER A 344 -5.17 -18.80 16.99
C SER A 344 -5.06 -20.33 17.10
N ARG A 345 -3.97 -20.81 17.70
CA ARG A 345 -3.70 -22.21 18.02
C ARG A 345 -3.29 -22.33 19.49
N ALA A 346 -3.34 -23.54 20.05
CA ALA A 346 -2.84 -23.76 21.40
C ALA A 346 -1.36 -23.39 21.57
N THR A 347 -0.58 -23.48 20.49
CA THR A 347 0.86 -23.19 20.44
C THR A 347 1.20 -21.74 20.03
N GLY A 348 0.21 -20.85 19.89
CA GLY A 348 0.43 -19.45 19.49
C GLY A 348 -0.46 -19.00 18.34
N LEU A 349 0.06 -18.07 17.50
CA LEU A 349 -0.64 -17.58 16.33
C LEU A 349 0.04 -18.08 15.04
N VAL A 350 -0.78 -18.39 14.04
CA VAL A 350 -0.30 -18.68 12.68
C VAL A 350 -0.75 -17.57 11.75
N LEU A 351 0.20 -16.94 11.08
CA LEU A 351 -0.01 -15.86 10.12
C LEU A 351 0.11 -16.43 8.70
N THR A 352 -0.95 -16.37 7.92
CA THR A 352 -0.97 -16.86 6.53
C THR A 352 -1.52 -15.81 5.56
N GLN A 353 -1.22 -15.97 4.29
CA GLN A 353 -1.83 -15.20 3.19
C GLN A 353 -2.43 -16.15 2.15
N LYS A 354 -3.12 -17.22 2.60
CA LYS A 354 -3.66 -18.25 1.71
C LYS A 354 -4.63 -17.68 0.69
N LYS A 355 -5.58 -16.85 1.13
CA LYS A 355 -6.56 -16.19 0.23
C LYS A 355 -5.85 -15.34 -0.81
N TYR A 356 -4.91 -14.50 -0.37
CA TYR A 356 -4.14 -13.65 -1.27
C TYR A 356 -3.30 -14.47 -2.27
N SER A 357 -2.70 -15.57 -1.82
CA SER A 357 -1.94 -16.48 -2.69
C SER A 357 -2.82 -17.09 -3.78
N LEU A 358 -4.05 -17.51 -3.44
CA LEU A 358 -5.02 -18.01 -4.42
C LEU A 358 -5.43 -16.93 -5.43
N GLU A 359 -5.72 -15.72 -4.97
CA GLU A 359 -6.05 -14.58 -5.84
C GLU A 359 -4.87 -14.23 -6.78
N LEU A 360 -3.63 -14.28 -6.29
CA LEU A 360 -2.43 -14.06 -7.10
C LEU A 360 -2.25 -15.15 -8.17
N LEU A 361 -2.41 -16.42 -7.80
CA LEU A 361 -2.35 -17.57 -8.72
C LEU A 361 -3.47 -17.51 -9.76
N GLN A 362 -4.67 -17.08 -9.37
CA GLN A 362 -5.80 -16.90 -10.30
C GLN A 362 -5.49 -15.78 -11.31
N ARG A 363 -4.97 -14.64 -10.85
CA ARG A 363 -4.57 -13.51 -11.70
C ARG A 363 -3.48 -13.89 -12.69
N ALA A 364 -2.55 -14.77 -12.30
CA ALA A 364 -1.49 -15.30 -13.15
C ALA A 364 -1.95 -16.49 -14.03
N GLY A 365 -3.22 -16.92 -13.97
CA GLY A 365 -3.70 -18.10 -14.69
C GLY A 365 -3.09 -19.42 -14.23
N MET A 366 -2.52 -19.48 -13.02
CA MET A 366 -1.70 -20.60 -12.54
C MET A 366 -2.33 -21.39 -11.37
N LEU A 367 -3.64 -21.33 -11.15
CA LEU A 367 -4.33 -22.09 -10.08
C LEU A 367 -4.12 -23.60 -10.19
N LYS A 368 -4.03 -24.14 -11.41
CA LYS A 368 -3.89 -25.58 -11.67
C LYS A 368 -2.48 -25.94 -12.18
N CYS A 369 -1.47 -25.14 -11.88
CA CYS A 369 -0.11 -25.41 -12.34
C CYS A 369 0.52 -26.62 -11.61
N LYS A 370 1.44 -27.34 -12.28
CA LYS A 370 2.22 -28.41 -11.66
C LYS A 370 3.10 -27.81 -10.54
N PRO A 371 2.97 -28.29 -9.29
CA PRO A 371 3.74 -27.76 -8.15
C PRO A 371 5.24 -28.02 -8.28
N THR A 372 6.05 -27.28 -7.50
CA THR A 372 7.49 -27.49 -7.35
C THR A 372 7.90 -27.27 -5.90
N THR A 373 8.98 -27.90 -5.46
CA THR A 373 9.45 -27.90 -4.06
C THR A 373 10.38 -26.74 -3.73
N THR A 374 10.88 -25.99 -4.72
CA THR A 374 11.81 -24.88 -4.51
C THR A 374 11.37 -23.62 -5.29
N PRO A 375 11.49 -22.41 -4.70
CA PRO A 375 11.07 -21.18 -5.37
C PRO A 375 12.05 -20.75 -6.48
N MET A 376 13.30 -21.21 -6.41
CA MET A 376 14.36 -20.88 -7.37
C MET A 376 15.25 -22.08 -7.62
N SER A 377 15.86 -22.15 -8.81
CA SER A 377 16.93 -23.13 -9.11
C SER A 377 18.25 -22.64 -8.50
N SER A 378 19.06 -23.56 -8.03
CA SER A 378 20.42 -23.26 -7.57
C SER A 378 21.40 -23.06 -8.73
N THR A 379 21.08 -23.63 -9.90
CA THR A 379 21.94 -23.62 -11.10
C THR A 379 21.62 -22.50 -12.07
N ASP A 380 20.34 -22.08 -12.16
CA ASP A 380 19.90 -21.11 -13.16
C ASP A 380 20.29 -19.68 -12.74
N LYS A 381 21.20 -19.08 -13.47
CA LYS A 381 21.59 -17.68 -13.31
C LYS A 381 20.65 -16.82 -14.16
N ILE A 382 19.92 -15.93 -13.52
CA ILE A 382 19.09 -14.94 -14.20
C ILE A 382 19.95 -13.71 -14.49
N THR A 383 19.99 -13.26 -15.76
CA THR A 383 20.79 -12.11 -16.20
C THR A 383 19.91 -11.10 -16.95
N ALA A 384 20.40 -9.87 -17.08
CA ALA A 384 19.68 -8.81 -17.80
C ALA A 384 19.66 -9.01 -19.33
N VAL A 385 20.52 -9.89 -19.87
CA VAL A 385 20.73 -10.02 -21.32
C VAL A 385 20.15 -11.30 -21.92
N ASP A 386 19.99 -12.36 -21.11
CA ASP A 386 19.52 -13.66 -21.58
C ASP A 386 18.02 -13.69 -21.86
N GLY A 387 17.63 -14.25 -23.00
CA GLY A 387 16.25 -14.40 -23.46
C GLY A 387 15.76 -13.19 -24.27
N GLU A 388 14.50 -13.28 -24.68
CA GLU A 388 13.83 -12.24 -25.47
C GLU A 388 13.06 -11.24 -24.59
N LEU A 389 13.02 -9.97 -24.99
CA LEU A 389 12.24 -8.95 -24.27
C LEU A 389 10.75 -9.29 -24.35
N LEU A 390 10.07 -9.16 -23.21
CA LEU A 390 8.62 -9.32 -23.16
C LEU A 390 7.91 -8.20 -23.92
N SER A 391 6.76 -8.52 -24.49
CA SER A 391 5.86 -7.51 -25.06
C SER A 391 5.44 -6.48 -23.99
N PRO A 392 5.02 -5.25 -24.38
CA PRO A 392 4.54 -4.25 -23.41
C PRO A 392 3.38 -4.75 -22.52
N ALA A 393 2.51 -5.61 -23.05
CA ALA A 393 1.41 -6.23 -22.31
C ALA A 393 1.94 -7.22 -21.26
N ASP A 394 2.80 -8.16 -21.69
CA ASP A 394 3.40 -9.16 -20.79
C ASP A 394 4.32 -8.52 -19.75
N ALA A 395 5.05 -7.45 -20.11
CA ALA A 395 5.87 -6.68 -19.18
C ALA A 395 5.00 -5.99 -18.10
N THR A 396 3.78 -5.58 -18.43
CA THR A 396 2.82 -5.02 -17.47
C THR A 396 2.30 -6.09 -16.53
N GLU A 397 1.98 -7.28 -17.06
CA GLU A 397 1.58 -8.43 -16.26
C GLU A 397 2.73 -8.88 -15.35
N TYR A 398 3.97 -8.96 -15.86
CA TYR A 398 5.18 -9.23 -15.09
C TYR A 398 5.27 -8.34 -13.85
N ARG A 399 5.20 -7.01 -14.03
CA ARG A 399 5.26 -6.04 -12.93
C ARG A 399 4.14 -6.24 -11.92
N SER A 400 2.94 -6.52 -12.40
CA SER A 400 1.77 -6.78 -11.54
C SER A 400 1.95 -8.02 -10.67
N ILE A 401 2.46 -9.11 -11.24
CA ILE A 401 2.69 -10.37 -10.50
C ILE A 401 3.86 -10.23 -9.53
N VAL A 402 4.97 -9.61 -9.94
CA VAL A 402 6.11 -9.36 -9.05
C VAL A 402 5.71 -8.49 -7.87
N GLY A 403 4.92 -7.42 -8.09
CA GLY A 403 4.37 -6.61 -6.99
C GLY A 403 3.50 -7.44 -6.03
N GLY A 404 2.71 -8.37 -6.56
CA GLY A 404 1.94 -9.32 -5.74
C GLY A 404 2.83 -10.28 -4.94
N LEU A 405 3.89 -10.79 -5.54
CA LEU A 405 4.86 -11.64 -4.85
C LEU A 405 5.63 -10.89 -3.76
N GLN A 406 5.99 -9.60 -3.98
CA GLN A 406 6.60 -8.75 -2.95
C GLN A 406 5.69 -8.62 -1.73
N TYR A 407 4.39 -8.41 -1.93
CA TYR A 407 3.44 -8.33 -0.83
C TYR A 407 3.33 -9.67 -0.07
N LEU A 408 3.42 -10.80 -0.76
CA LEU A 408 3.39 -12.13 -0.15
C LEU A 408 4.60 -12.38 0.77
N THR A 409 5.74 -11.72 0.55
CA THR A 409 6.93 -11.85 1.42
C THR A 409 6.69 -11.35 2.85
N ILE A 410 5.59 -10.68 3.16
CA ILE A 410 5.25 -10.23 4.53
C ILE A 410 5.10 -11.42 5.50
N THR A 411 4.61 -12.57 5.02
CA THR A 411 4.46 -13.81 5.81
C THR A 411 5.30 -14.97 5.31
N ARG A 412 6.01 -14.77 4.20
CA ARG A 412 6.75 -15.83 3.49
C ARG A 412 8.24 -15.44 3.33
N PRO A 413 9.04 -15.56 4.38
CA PRO A 413 10.49 -15.32 4.29
C PRO A 413 11.19 -16.24 3.30
N ASP A 414 10.70 -17.45 3.12
CA ASP A 414 11.22 -18.49 2.23
C ASP A 414 11.26 -18.12 0.74
N ILE A 415 10.39 -17.22 0.28
CA ILE A 415 10.41 -16.74 -1.11
C ILE A 415 11.14 -15.39 -1.27
N SER A 416 11.57 -14.74 -0.19
CA SER A 416 12.07 -13.36 -0.23
C SER A 416 13.26 -13.18 -1.17
N TYR A 417 14.21 -14.13 -1.17
CA TYR A 417 15.37 -14.07 -2.07
C TYR A 417 14.95 -14.22 -3.54
N ALA A 418 14.14 -15.22 -3.85
CA ALA A 418 13.69 -15.48 -5.22
C ALA A 418 12.88 -14.28 -5.77
N VAL A 419 12.01 -13.69 -4.94
CA VAL A 419 11.25 -12.50 -5.29
C VAL A 419 12.17 -11.30 -5.51
N ASN A 420 13.16 -11.08 -4.64
CA ASN A 420 14.13 -10.01 -4.84
C ASN A 420 14.89 -10.16 -6.17
N ARG A 421 15.26 -11.38 -6.57
CA ARG A 421 15.95 -11.63 -7.86
C ARG A 421 15.09 -11.19 -9.04
N VAL A 422 13.83 -11.56 -9.11
CA VAL A 422 12.94 -11.14 -10.22
C VAL A 422 12.58 -9.66 -10.17
N CYS A 423 12.58 -9.03 -8.98
CA CYS A 423 12.37 -7.58 -8.84
C CYS A 423 13.44 -6.73 -9.54
N GLN A 424 14.65 -7.27 -9.74
CA GLN A 424 15.74 -6.53 -10.36
C GLN A 424 15.51 -6.24 -11.84
N TYR A 425 14.58 -6.96 -12.49
CA TYR A 425 14.33 -6.89 -13.93
C TYR A 425 12.98 -6.24 -14.31
N LEU A 426 12.39 -5.39 -13.43
CA LEU A 426 11.09 -4.74 -13.65
C LEU A 426 11.07 -3.77 -14.83
N GLN A 427 12.22 -3.16 -15.20
CA GLN A 427 12.29 -2.20 -16.29
C GLN A 427 12.22 -2.88 -17.66
N ALA A 428 13.03 -3.92 -17.86
CA ALA A 428 13.17 -4.63 -19.13
C ALA A 428 13.07 -6.16 -18.88
N PRO A 429 11.88 -6.67 -18.54
CA PRO A 429 11.70 -8.10 -18.25
C PRO A 429 11.77 -8.92 -19.53
N ARG A 430 12.35 -10.11 -19.40
CA ARG A 430 12.54 -11.09 -20.47
C ARG A 430 11.77 -12.39 -20.18
N ASP A 431 11.67 -13.26 -21.16
CA ASP A 431 11.02 -14.58 -21.07
C ASP A 431 11.66 -15.46 -19.99
N THR A 432 13.00 -15.41 -19.83
CA THR A 432 13.74 -16.10 -18.76
C THR A 432 13.32 -15.61 -17.37
N HIS A 433 13.09 -14.31 -17.20
CA HIS A 433 12.56 -13.72 -15.95
C HIS A 433 11.12 -14.18 -15.70
N TRP A 434 10.31 -14.29 -16.76
CA TRP A 434 8.95 -14.80 -16.67
C TRP A 434 8.91 -16.29 -16.27
N ALA A 435 9.84 -17.10 -16.78
CA ALA A 435 10.02 -18.48 -16.38
C ALA A 435 10.36 -18.60 -14.88
N ALA A 436 11.20 -17.70 -14.36
CA ALA A 436 11.53 -17.65 -12.93
C ALA A 436 10.30 -17.30 -12.07
N ILE A 437 9.46 -16.33 -12.48
CA ILE A 437 8.19 -16.03 -11.80
C ILE A 437 7.26 -17.25 -11.80
N LYS A 438 7.11 -17.93 -12.93
CA LYS A 438 6.30 -19.15 -13.02
C LYS A 438 6.78 -20.22 -12.03
N ARG A 439 8.10 -20.34 -11.83
CA ARG A 439 8.66 -21.25 -10.84
C ARG A 439 8.29 -20.84 -9.40
N ILE A 440 8.39 -19.55 -9.06
CA ILE A 440 7.97 -19.04 -7.74
C ILE A 440 6.49 -19.33 -7.52
N LEU A 441 5.61 -19.05 -8.50
CA LEU A 441 4.18 -19.32 -8.40
C LEU A 441 3.85 -20.80 -8.23
N ARG A 442 4.57 -21.70 -8.89
CA ARG A 442 4.46 -23.17 -8.71
C ARG A 442 4.87 -23.60 -7.29
N TYR A 443 5.87 -22.95 -6.71
CA TYR A 443 6.26 -23.15 -5.31
C TYR A 443 5.18 -22.60 -4.35
N VAL A 444 4.63 -21.41 -4.61
CA VAL A 444 3.52 -20.86 -3.84
C VAL A 444 2.30 -21.78 -3.89
N GLN A 445 1.97 -22.36 -5.04
CA GLN A 445 0.91 -23.37 -5.18
C GLN A 445 1.16 -24.60 -4.32
N PHE A 446 2.39 -25.10 -4.28
CA PHE A 446 2.78 -26.25 -3.44
C PHE A 446 2.66 -25.95 -1.94
N THR A 447 2.90 -24.70 -1.56
CA THR A 447 3.03 -24.26 -0.16
C THR A 447 1.92 -23.29 0.26
N LEU A 448 0.69 -23.42 -0.27
CA LEU A 448 -0.45 -22.53 -0.02
C LEU A 448 -0.79 -22.34 1.46
N THR A 449 -0.56 -23.38 2.27
CA THR A 449 -0.84 -23.37 3.71
C THR A 449 0.33 -22.91 4.56
N PHE A 450 1.48 -22.61 3.94
CA PHE A 450 2.64 -22.13 4.67
C PHE A 450 2.44 -20.69 5.14
N GLY A 451 3.01 -20.41 6.30
CA GLY A 451 2.96 -19.11 6.93
C GLY A 451 3.92 -19.04 8.11
N MET A 452 3.81 -17.99 8.88
CA MET A 452 4.65 -17.78 10.06
C MET A 452 3.95 -18.25 11.31
N HIS A 453 4.66 -18.90 12.19
CA HIS A 453 4.19 -19.30 13.51
C HIS A 453 4.81 -18.38 14.57
N ILE A 454 3.98 -17.63 15.26
CA ILE A 454 4.35 -16.79 16.40
C ILE A 454 4.05 -17.58 17.68
N ARG A 455 5.11 -17.95 18.41
CA ARG A 455 5.03 -18.79 19.61
C ARG A 455 5.17 -17.97 20.88
N PRO A 456 4.52 -18.39 21.99
CA PRO A 456 4.79 -17.77 23.28
C PRO A 456 6.25 -18.03 23.70
N THR A 457 6.86 -17.04 24.35
CA THR A 457 8.25 -17.14 24.82
C THR A 457 8.45 -16.31 26.08
N SER A 458 9.25 -16.85 27.02
CA SER A 458 9.78 -16.09 28.16
C SER A 458 11.05 -15.33 27.80
N SER A 459 11.73 -15.73 26.72
CA SER A 459 12.96 -15.07 26.26
C SER A 459 12.66 -13.69 25.66
N ARG A 460 13.41 -12.69 26.11
CA ARG A 460 13.40 -11.31 25.57
C ARG A 460 14.66 -11.01 24.77
N VAL A 461 15.44 -12.04 24.42
CA VAL A 461 16.67 -11.90 23.65
C VAL A 461 16.31 -11.51 22.23
N LEU A 462 16.95 -10.45 21.74
CA LEU A 462 16.94 -10.06 20.34
C LEU A 462 18.20 -10.65 19.68
N SER A 463 18.02 -11.50 18.70
CA SER A 463 19.13 -12.13 17.95
C SER A 463 19.01 -11.74 16.48
N ALA A 464 20.11 -11.30 15.88
CA ALA A 464 20.19 -10.98 14.47
C ALA A 464 21.27 -11.83 13.79
N PHE A 465 20.94 -12.34 12.60
CA PHE A 465 21.85 -13.07 11.72
C PHE A 465 21.92 -12.32 10.41
N SER A 466 23.10 -12.21 9.85
CA SER A 466 23.32 -11.59 8.55
C SER A 466 24.27 -12.42 7.71
N ASP A 467 24.13 -12.34 6.40
CA ASP A 467 24.95 -13.02 5.42
C ASP A 467 24.99 -12.21 4.11
N ALA A 468 26.06 -12.32 3.34
CA ALA A 468 26.15 -11.70 2.03
C ALA A 468 26.96 -12.54 1.05
N ASP A 469 26.43 -12.75 -0.14
CA ASP A 469 27.26 -13.23 -1.24
C ASP A 469 28.33 -12.18 -1.61
N TRP A 470 29.39 -12.59 -2.24
CA TRP A 470 30.36 -11.66 -2.81
C TRP A 470 30.25 -11.64 -4.33
N ALA A 471 29.90 -10.45 -4.88
CA ALA A 471 29.80 -10.21 -6.30
C ALA A 471 28.88 -11.20 -7.05
N GLY A 472 27.79 -11.67 -6.37
CA GLY A 472 26.89 -12.71 -6.86
C GLY A 472 25.99 -12.29 -8.03
N SER A 473 25.87 -10.97 -8.31
CA SER A 473 25.15 -10.52 -9.49
C SER A 473 26.02 -10.62 -10.75
N PRO A 474 25.60 -11.39 -11.77
CA PRO A 474 26.36 -11.49 -13.02
C PRO A 474 26.37 -10.18 -13.81
N ASP A 475 25.32 -9.35 -13.71
CA ASP A 475 25.12 -8.15 -14.50
C ASP A 475 26.01 -6.97 -14.07
N ASP A 476 26.21 -6.78 -12.76
CA ASP A 476 26.89 -5.59 -12.23
C ASP A 476 27.82 -5.89 -11.05
N ARG A 477 28.06 -7.18 -10.75
CA ARG A 477 28.98 -7.65 -9.70
C ARG A 477 28.68 -7.12 -8.30
N ARG A 478 27.44 -6.68 -8.05
CA ARG A 478 26.98 -6.33 -6.71
C ARG A 478 26.60 -7.56 -5.92
N SER A 479 26.86 -7.51 -4.63
CA SER A 479 26.49 -8.53 -3.66
C SER A 479 25.01 -8.46 -3.31
N THR A 480 24.43 -9.59 -2.92
CA THR A 480 23.12 -9.64 -2.26
C THR A 480 23.36 -9.88 -0.77
N GLY A 481 22.93 -8.93 0.07
CA GLY A 481 22.95 -9.11 1.52
C GLY A 481 21.59 -9.52 2.03
N GLY A 482 21.59 -10.33 3.08
CA GLY A 482 20.40 -10.76 3.81
C GLY A 482 20.55 -10.59 5.30
N TYR A 483 19.42 -10.52 6.00
CA TYR A 483 19.40 -10.63 7.46
C TYR A 483 18.11 -11.28 7.94
N ALA A 484 18.16 -11.83 9.15
CA ALA A 484 17.02 -12.34 9.89
C ALA A 484 17.14 -11.91 11.36
N VAL A 485 16.09 -11.26 11.89
CA VAL A 485 16.03 -10.79 13.28
C VAL A 485 14.95 -11.54 14.02
N PHE A 486 15.29 -12.10 15.15
CA PHE A 486 14.42 -12.89 16.01
C PHE A 486 14.21 -12.20 17.35
N PHE A 487 12.99 -12.27 17.86
CA PHE A 487 12.65 -11.99 19.25
C PHE A 487 12.31 -13.32 19.95
N GLY A 488 13.23 -13.80 20.79
CA GLY A 488 13.20 -15.20 21.24
C GLY A 488 13.17 -16.16 20.03
N PRO A 489 12.22 -17.07 19.92
CA PRO A 489 12.11 -18.00 18.78
C PRO A 489 11.35 -17.40 17.58
N ASN A 490 10.83 -16.18 17.67
CA ASN A 490 9.95 -15.59 16.67
C ASN A 490 10.74 -14.73 15.69
N LEU A 491 10.70 -15.06 14.40
CA LEU A 491 11.26 -14.25 13.33
C LEU A 491 10.39 -12.99 13.15
N ILE A 492 10.95 -11.81 13.43
CA ILE A 492 10.22 -10.53 13.39
C ILE A 492 10.59 -9.63 12.21
N ALA A 493 11.83 -9.73 11.73
CA ALA A 493 12.27 -8.98 10.55
C ALA A 493 13.22 -9.82 9.70
N TRP A 494 13.19 -9.62 8.40
CA TRP A 494 14.11 -10.22 7.44
C TRP A 494 14.20 -9.39 6.18
N SER A 495 15.29 -9.56 5.48
CA SER A 495 15.51 -8.95 4.17
C SER A 495 16.43 -9.83 3.34
N ALA A 496 16.27 -9.78 2.03
CA ALA A 496 17.25 -10.26 1.06
C ALA A 496 17.27 -9.20 -0.06
N ARG A 497 18.34 -8.40 -0.12
CA ARG A 497 18.43 -7.26 -1.05
C ARG A 497 19.81 -7.14 -1.67
N LYS A 498 19.83 -6.76 -2.93
CA LYS A 498 21.04 -6.37 -3.63
C LYS A 498 21.63 -5.09 -3.01
N GLN A 499 22.92 -5.10 -2.72
CA GLN A 499 23.62 -3.95 -2.14
C GLN A 499 23.68 -2.78 -3.15
N ALA A 500 23.70 -1.56 -2.63
CA ALA A 500 23.68 -0.36 -3.46
C ALA A 500 24.99 -0.15 -4.24
N THR A 501 26.12 -0.65 -3.70
CA THR A 501 27.45 -0.52 -4.27
C THR A 501 28.13 -1.87 -4.43
N VAL A 502 29.12 -1.99 -5.32
CA VAL A 502 30.01 -3.14 -5.43
C VAL A 502 30.88 -3.22 -4.18
N SER A 503 31.07 -4.42 -3.65
CA SER A 503 31.99 -4.68 -2.55
C SER A 503 33.34 -5.18 -3.09
N ARG A 504 34.43 -4.59 -2.60
CA ARG A 504 35.80 -4.94 -3.04
C ARG A 504 36.28 -6.28 -2.51
N SER A 505 35.68 -6.73 -1.39
CA SER A 505 35.97 -8.03 -0.78
C SER A 505 34.71 -8.67 -0.23
N SER A 506 34.76 -9.99 0.05
CA SER A 506 33.69 -10.68 0.78
C SER A 506 33.45 -10.06 2.14
N THR A 507 34.53 -9.72 2.87
CA THR A 507 34.46 -9.06 4.17
C THR A 507 33.67 -7.74 4.12
N GLU A 508 33.89 -6.89 3.09
CA GLU A 508 33.11 -5.65 2.93
C GLU A 508 31.63 -5.95 2.66
N ALA A 509 31.32 -6.98 1.87
CA ALA A 509 29.94 -7.40 1.64
C ALA A 509 29.26 -7.81 2.94
N GLU A 510 29.93 -8.59 3.80
CA GLU A 510 29.45 -9.02 5.11
C GLU A 510 29.24 -7.83 6.06
N TYR A 511 30.20 -6.89 6.16
CA TYR A 511 30.02 -5.69 6.99
C TYR A 511 28.81 -4.84 6.59
N LYS A 512 28.55 -4.73 5.27
CA LYS A 512 27.34 -4.05 4.78
C LYS A 512 26.06 -4.80 5.18
N ALA A 513 26.08 -6.13 5.20
CA ALA A 513 24.93 -6.91 5.64
C ALA A 513 24.70 -6.76 7.16
N VAL A 514 25.76 -6.79 7.98
CA VAL A 514 25.69 -6.49 9.42
C VAL A 514 25.14 -5.09 9.67
N ALA A 515 25.64 -4.06 8.98
CA ALA A 515 25.13 -2.69 9.11
C ALA A 515 23.63 -2.59 8.80
N ASN A 516 23.16 -3.28 7.74
CA ASN A 516 21.74 -3.33 7.40
C ASN A 516 20.89 -4.09 8.44
N ALA A 517 21.45 -5.07 9.13
CA ALA A 517 20.76 -5.82 10.18
C ALA A 517 20.63 -5.03 11.48
N THR A 518 21.54 -4.08 11.73
CA THR A 518 21.59 -3.25 12.95
C THR A 518 20.83 -1.93 12.81
N ALA A 519 20.60 -1.47 11.58
CA ALA A 519 19.81 -0.25 11.28
C ALA A 519 18.30 -0.51 11.27
#